data_6930c84df9e6f0ceb217cb74ccc085c6
#
_entry.id   6930c84df9e6f0ceb217cb74ccc085c6
#
_cell.length_a   1.000
_cell.length_b   1.000
_cell.length_c   1.000
_cell.angle_alpha   90.00
_cell.angle_beta   90.00
_cell.angle_gamma   90.00
#
_symmetry.space_group_name_H-M   'P 1'
#
loop_
_entity.id
_entity.type
_entity.pdbx_description
1 polymer ?
#
loop_
_entity_poly.entity_id
_entity_poly.type
_entity_poly.pdbx_seq_one_letter_code
_entity_poly.pdbx_strand_id
1 'polypeptide(L)'
;MKTFTWIALFLAFGVVVLGAYTRLTDAGLGCPDWPGCYGKPIVPQINAIDSGKAWTEMIHRYLAGSLGIFILINFIFSRSKLSFCLFLLVIFQALLGMWTVTKKLHPPIVMAHLLGGMVTMGLLAFIAFKHSFVQQILVSPKLWSTVFFGLVLIGFQIAFGGWVSSNYAALVCPDFPTCLGNLFPNMDWNAFFIPYDTSLNYEGGILNHTARVTIHMVHRFGAYAVVVYWFCLLVFLFRQKQAILIQAGVLVLMALIFQFLLGVLNVFTKLPLFLAVAHNAGAALLLISVIHLNYRLNSRKT
;
A
#
# COMPACT_ATOMS: atom_id res chain seq x y z
N MET A 1 -0.62 -11.14 -24.07
CA MET A 1 0.15 -10.30 -23.13
C MET A 1 -0.71 -9.22 -22.46
N LYS A 2 -1.35 -8.29 -23.24
CA LYS A 2 -2.17 -7.20 -22.67
C LYS A 2 -3.21 -7.67 -21.65
N THR A 3 -4.14 -8.53 -22.04
CA THR A 3 -5.21 -9.06 -21.18
C THR A 3 -4.64 -9.75 -19.93
N PHE A 4 -3.58 -10.51 -20.08
CA PHE A 4 -2.93 -11.23 -18.99
C PHE A 4 -2.35 -10.28 -17.93
N THR A 5 -1.72 -9.18 -18.36
CA THR A 5 -1.18 -8.17 -17.42
C THR A 5 -2.31 -7.45 -16.67
N TRP A 6 -3.45 -7.18 -17.34
CA TRP A 6 -4.61 -6.59 -16.66
C TRP A 6 -5.21 -7.53 -15.62
N ILE A 7 -5.35 -8.83 -15.95
CA ILE A 7 -5.81 -9.84 -14.96
C ILE A 7 -4.87 -9.86 -13.75
N ALA A 8 -3.55 -9.90 -13.99
CA ALA A 8 -2.56 -9.86 -12.91
C ALA A 8 -2.66 -8.57 -12.05
N LEU A 9 -2.93 -7.42 -12.67
CA LEU A 9 -3.13 -6.16 -11.96
C LEU A 9 -4.40 -6.19 -11.09
N PHE A 10 -5.52 -6.67 -11.61
CA PHE A 10 -6.75 -6.81 -10.82
C PHE A 10 -6.58 -7.80 -9.68
N LEU A 11 -5.89 -8.92 -9.92
CA LEU A 11 -5.57 -9.87 -8.87
C LEU A 11 -4.65 -9.25 -7.81
N ALA A 12 -3.62 -8.48 -8.22
CA ALA A 12 -2.73 -7.78 -7.30
C ALA A 12 -3.50 -6.76 -6.43
N PHE A 13 -4.44 -6.01 -7.01
CA PHE A 13 -5.32 -5.12 -6.26
C PHE A 13 -6.14 -5.90 -5.22
N GLY A 14 -6.74 -7.02 -5.61
CA GLY A 14 -7.49 -7.89 -4.69
C GLY A 14 -6.61 -8.43 -3.55
N VAL A 15 -5.38 -8.86 -3.85
CA VAL A 15 -4.41 -9.35 -2.86
C VAL A 15 -4.04 -8.24 -1.86
N VAL A 16 -3.78 -7.01 -2.34
CA VAL A 16 -3.47 -5.86 -1.48
C VAL A 16 -4.64 -5.51 -0.55
N VAL A 17 -5.86 -5.49 -1.07
CA VAL A 17 -7.09 -5.21 -0.28
C VAL A 17 -7.34 -6.31 0.75
N LEU A 18 -7.21 -7.58 0.35
CA LEU A 18 -7.37 -8.71 1.26
C LEU A 18 -6.26 -8.75 2.33
N GLY A 19 -5.02 -8.38 1.98
CA GLY A 19 -3.93 -8.24 2.95
C GLY A 19 -4.22 -7.17 4.01
N ALA A 20 -4.84 -6.04 3.63
CA ALA A 20 -5.31 -5.05 4.58
C ALA A 20 -6.44 -5.59 5.46
N TYR A 21 -7.39 -6.33 4.89
CA TYR A 21 -8.45 -7.00 5.65
C TYR A 21 -7.87 -8.00 6.66
N THR A 22 -6.95 -8.89 6.22
CA THR A 22 -6.25 -9.85 7.09
C THR A 22 -5.58 -9.15 8.27
N ARG A 23 -4.92 -8.01 8.01
CA ARG A 23 -4.25 -7.22 9.05
C ARG A 23 -5.24 -6.58 10.03
N LEU A 24 -6.35 -6.03 9.53
CA LEU A 24 -7.35 -5.29 10.33
C LEU A 24 -8.28 -6.20 11.12
N THR A 25 -8.37 -7.47 10.76
CA THR A 25 -9.14 -8.49 11.50
C THR A 25 -8.27 -9.30 12.46
N ASP A 26 -7.00 -8.90 12.65
CA ASP A 26 -6.01 -9.63 13.43
C ASP A 26 -5.90 -11.11 13.01
N ALA A 27 -6.04 -11.36 11.70
CA ALA A 27 -5.93 -12.70 11.11
C ALA A 27 -4.50 -13.02 10.64
N GLY A 28 -3.54 -12.11 10.80
CA GLY A 28 -2.17 -12.28 10.29
C GLY A 28 -1.32 -13.32 11.04
N LEU A 29 -1.82 -13.88 12.12
CA LEU A 29 -1.26 -15.03 12.85
C LEU A 29 -2.32 -16.15 13.00
N GLY A 30 -3.32 -16.20 12.14
CA GLY A 30 -4.31 -17.28 12.12
C GLY A 30 -3.71 -18.64 11.80
N CYS A 31 -2.59 -18.67 11.07
CA CYS A 31 -1.76 -19.85 10.81
C CYS A 31 -0.36 -19.62 11.39
N PRO A 32 0.12 -20.44 12.33
CA PRO A 32 1.39 -20.22 13.01
C PRO A 32 2.62 -20.56 12.16
N ASP A 33 2.45 -21.25 11.05
CA ASP A 33 3.48 -21.78 10.17
C ASP A 33 3.34 -21.28 8.73
N TRP A 34 4.32 -21.61 7.90
CA TRP A 34 4.36 -21.25 6.49
C TRP A 34 5.09 -22.38 5.70
N PRO A 35 4.66 -22.73 4.48
CA PRO A 35 3.60 -22.11 3.64
C PRO A 35 2.17 -22.59 4.00
N GLY A 36 2.02 -23.64 4.75
CA GLY A 36 0.74 -24.22 5.16
C GLY A 36 0.11 -23.56 6.38
N CYS A 37 -0.80 -24.29 7.01
CA CYS A 37 -1.50 -23.90 8.22
C CYS A 37 -1.58 -25.10 9.15
N TYR A 38 -0.96 -25.03 10.32
CA TYR A 38 -0.84 -26.15 11.27
C TYR A 38 -0.29 -27.43 10.62
N GLY A 39 0.78 -27.29 9.81
CA GLY A 39 1.45 -28.39 9.11
C GLY A 39 0.67 -28.97 7.93
N LYS A 40 -0.45 -28.35 7.52
CA LYS A 40 -1.33 -28.82 6.45
C LYS A 40 -1.42 -27.78 5.33
N PRO A 41 -1.62 -28.20 4.06
CA PRO A 41 -1.82 -27.24 2.95
C PRO A 41 -3.17 -26.53 3.01
N ILE A 42 -4.14 -27.05 3.75
CA ILE A 42 -5.49 -26.51 3.94
C ILE A 42 -5.73 -26.34 5.45
N VAL A 43 -6.51 -25.32 5.82
CA VAL A 43 -6.87 -25.11 7.24
C VAL A 43 -7.52 -26.36 7.83
N PRO A 44 -6.92 -26.97 8.88
CA PRO A 44 -7.48 -28.17 9.48
C PRO A 44 -8.72 -27.83 10.33
N GLN A 45 -9.65 -28.79 10.39
CA GLN A 45 -10.82 -28.70 11.28
C GLN A 45 -10.42 -29.13 12.70
N ILE A 46 -9.98 -28.17 13.50
CA ILE A 46 -9.60 -28.40 14.91
C ILE A 46 -10.38 -27.39 15.76
N ASN A 47 -11.12 -27.88 16.76
CA ASN A 47 -11.98 -27.07 17.62
C ASN A 47 -11.26 -25.94 18.40
N ALA A 48 -9.94 -26.00 18.54
CA ALA A 48 -9.12 -25.01 19.24
C ALA A 48 -8.62 -23.86 18.34
N ILE A 49 -8.93 -23.89 17.03
CA ILE A 49 -8.46 -22.90 16.05
C ILE A 49 -9.59 -21.93 15.71
N ASP A 50 -9.29 -20.62 15.69
CA ASP A 50 -10.16 -19.64 15.03
C ASP A 50 -10.12 -19.88 13.52
N SER A 51 -11.02 -20.71 13.04
CA SER A 51 -11.09 -21.10 11.63
C SER A 51 -11.32 -19.90 10.71
N GLY A 52 -12.01 -18.84 11.17
CA GLY A 52 -12.25 -17.62 10.40
C GLY A 52 -10.95 -16.86 10.12
N LYS A 53 -10.12 -16.64 11.13
CA LYS A 53 -8.81 -16.00 10.99
C LYS A 53 -7.87 -16.85 10.13
N ALA A 54 -7.81 -18.15 10.38
CA ALA A 54 -6.96 -19.07 9.63
C ALA A 54 -7.33 -19.12 8.14
N TRP A 55 -8.62 -19.18 7.79
CA TRP A 55 -9.06 -19.14 6.41
C TRP A 55 -8.80 -17.80 5.75
N THR A 56 -9.00 -16.69 6.45
CA THR A 56 -8.70 -15.34 5.93
C THR A 56 -7.23 -15.25 5.52
N GLU A 57 -6.32 -15.70 6.35
CA GLU A 57 -4.89 -15.71 6.05
C GLU A 57 -4.55 -16.67 4.91
N MET A 58 -5.09 -17.89 4.90
CA MET A 58 -4.81 -18.85 3.84
C MET A 58 -5.35 -18.44 2.49
N ILE A 59 -6.53 -17.83 2.41
CA ILE A 59 -7.06 -17.27 1.15
C ILE A 59 -6.14 -16.19 0.62
N HIS A 60 -5.64 -15.31 1.51
CA HIS A 60 -4.63 -14.30 1.11
C HIS A 60 -3.36 -14.95 0.53
N ARG A 61 -2.82 -15.99 1.19
CA ARG A 61 -1.64 -16.74 0.71
C ARG A 61 -1.91 -17.41 -0.66
N TYR A 62 -3.07 -18.04 -0.86
CA TYR A 62 -3.42 -18.68 -2.15
C TYR A 62 -3.54 -17.67 -3.28
N LEU A 63 -4.19 -16.53 -3.04
CA LEU A 63 -4.31 -15.48 -4.06
C LEU A 63 -2.95 -14.84 -4.36
N ALA A 64 -2.10 -14.62 -3.34
CA ALA A 64 -0.73 -14.13 -3.53
C ALA A 64 0.13 -15.13 -4.30
N GLY A 65 0.02 -16.44 -4.02
CA GLY A 65 0.67 -17.51 -4.78
C GLY A 65 0.21 -17.55 -6.24
N SER A 66 -1.10 -17.44 -6.47
CA SER A 66 -1.67 -17.35 -7.82
C SER A 66 -1.13 -16.14 -8.58
N LEU A 67 -1.05 -14.97 -7.91
CA LEU A 67 -0.43 -13.77 -8.50
C LEU A 67 1.04 -14.01 -8.87
N GLY A 68 1.80 -14.72 -8.02
CA GLY A 68 3.19 -15.12 -8.30
C GLY A 68 3.30 -15.94 -9.58
N ILE A 69 2.39 -16.90 -9.80
CA ILE A 69 2.32 -17.70 -11.04
C ILE A 69 2.02 -16.81 -12.26
N PHE A 70 1.07 -15.87 -12.15
CA PHE A 70 0.77 -14.92 -13.22
C PHE A 70 1.97 -14.04 -13.57
N ILE A 71 2.73 -13.60 -12.56
CA ILE A 71 3.96 -12.79 -12.76
C ILE A 71 5.06 -13.63 -13.40
N LEU A 72 5.24 -14.88 -12.99
CA LEU A 72 6.19 -15.82 -13.59
C LEU A 72 5.88 -16.05 -15.09
N ILE A 73 4.61 -16.32 -15.41
CA ILE A 73 4.16 -16.48 -16.78
C ILE A 73 4.44 -15.20 -17.59
N ASN A 74 4.11 -14.03 -17.03
CA ASN A 74 4.42 -12.75 -17.68
C ASN A 74 5.92 -12.59 -17.96
N PHE A 75 6.79 -12.98 -17.03
CA PHE A 75 8.24 -12.95 -17.22
C PHE A 75 8.70 -13.90 -18.32
N ILE A 76 8.23 -15.15 -18.35
CA ILE A 76 8.62 -16.16 -19.35
C ILE A 76 8.29 -15.67 -20.78
N PHE A 77 7.12 -15.07 -20.98
CA PHE A 77 6.69 -14.60 -22.30
C PHE A 77 7.25 -13.22 -22.68
N SER A 78 7.45 -12.31 -21.72
CA SER A 78 7.93 -10.95 -22.01
C SER A 78 9.45 -10.87 -22.11
N ARG A 79 10.20 -11.63 -21.30
CA ARG A 79 11.67 -11.63 -21.16
C ARG A 79 12.28 -10.23 -21.03
N SER A 80 11.50 -9.25 -20.59
CA SER A 80 11.96 -7.87 -20.42
C SER A 80 12.66 -7.69 -19.07
N LYS A 81 13.60 -6.73 -18.99
CA LYS A 81 14.24 -6.37 -17.71
C LYS A 81 13.21 -6.01 -16.62
N LEU A 82 12.15 -5.32 -17.01
CA LEU A 82 11.10 -4.91 -16.06
C LEU A 82 10.31 -6.11 -15.54
N SER A 83 9.96 -7.08 -16.40
CA SER A 83 9.29 -8.32 -15.98
C SER A 83 10.19 -9.18 -15.11
N PHE A 84 11.50 -9.18 -15.34
CA PHE A 84 12.46 -9.85 -14.48
C PHE A 84 12.55 -9.19 -13.10
N CYS A 85 12.65 -7.85 -13.02
CA CYS A 85 12.62 -7.13 -11.74
C CYS A 85 11.32 -7.40 -10.97
N LEU A 86 10.17 -7.41 -11.66
CA LEU A 86 8.88 -7.74 -11.06
C LEU A 86 8.85 -9.18 -10.51
N PHE A 87 9.43 -10.14 -11.23
CA PHE A 87 9.52 -11.52 -10.78
C PHE A 87 10.41 -11.67 -9.53
N LEU A 88 11.58 -11.01 -9.49
CA LEU A 88 12.42 -10.99 -8.29
C LEU A 88 11.71 -10.31 -7.11
N LEU A 89 10.97 -9.23 -7.37
CA LEU A 89 10.21 -8.54 -6.33
C LEU A 89 9.12 -9.45 -5.73
N VAL A 90 8.41 -10.25 -6.54
CA VAL A 90 7.36 -11.14 -6.00
C VAL A 90 7.95 -12.29 -5.19
N ILE A 91 9.15 -12.79 -5.53
CA ILE A 91 9.88 -13.75 -4.69
C ILE A 91 10.22 -13.12 -3.34
N PHE A 92 10.74 -11.88 -3.35
CA PHE A 92 11.03 -11.16 -2.12
C PHE A 92 9.76 -10.87 -1.30
N GLN A 93 8.62 -10.59 -1.96
CA GLN A 93 7.32 -10.47 -1.30
C GLN A 93 6.88 -11.76 -0.60
N ALA A 94 7.10 -12.92 -1.20
CA ALA A 94 6.82 -14.21 -0.56
C ALA A 94 7.67 -14.40 0.71
N LEU A 95 8.94 -14.02 0.69
CA LEU A 95 9.81 -14.04 1.87
C LEU A 95 9.34 -13.06 2.95
N LEU A 96 8.98 -11.83 2.58
CA LEU A 96 8.41 -10.87 3.52
C LEU A 96 7.11 -11.41 4.13
N GLY A 97 6.21 -12.01 3.33
CA GLY A 97 4.99 -12.64 3.81
C GLY A 97 5.26 -13.80 4.79
N MET A 98 6.24 -14.64 4.52
CA MET A 98 6.70 -15.65 5.46
C MET A 98 7.21 -15.01 6.77
N TRP A 99 8.00 -13.95 6.67
CA TRP A 99 8.54 -13.27 7.85
C TRP A 99 7.49 -12.50 8.66
N THR A 100 6.39 -12.05 8.06
CA THR A 100 5.29 -11.46 8.87
C THR A 100 4.77 -12.44 9.90
N VAL A 101 4.70 -13.74 9.57
CA VAL A 101 4.26 -14.81 10.47
C VAL A 101 5.40 -15.24 11.39
N THR A 102 6.53 -15.67 10.83
CA THR A 102 7.64 -16.28 11.59
C THR A 102 8.34 -15.28 12.53
N LYS A 103 8.18 -13.96 12.27
CA LYS A 103 8.67 -12.87 13.12
C LYS A 103 7.53 -12.17 13.87
N LYS A 104 6.39 -12.87 14.06
CA LYS A 104 5.27 -12.48 14.91
C LYS A 104 4.81 -11.04 14.68
N LEU A 105 4.57 -10.67 13.42
CA LEU A 105 4.10 -9.34 12.98
C LEU A 105 5.04 -8.18 13.30
N HIS A 106 6.36 -8.40 13.29
CA HIS A 106 7.35 -7.32 13.50
C HIS A 106 7.07 -6.12 12.58
N PRO A 107 6.83 -4.89 13.13
CA PRO A 107 6.26 -3.77 12.37
C PRO A 107 7.04 -3.37 11.11
N PRO A 108 8.39 -3.27 11.11
CA PRO A 108 9.16 -3.01 9.90
C PRO A 108 8.92 -4.03 8.78
N ILE A 109 8.75 -5.32 9.13
CA ILE A 109 8.52 -6.39 8.13
C ILE A 109 7.11 -6.26 7.56
N VAL A 110 6.10 -6.04 8.41
CA VAL A 110 4.71 -5.84 7.97
C VAL A 110 4.61 -4.60 7.06
N MET A 111 5.23 -3.48 7.43
CA MET A 111 5.26 -2.27 6.62
C MET A 111 5.99 -2.50 5.27
N ALA A 112 7.15 -3.19 5.29
CA ALA A 112 7.88 -3.51 4.07
C ALA A 112 7.08 -4.45 3.14
N HIS A 113 6.34 -5.42 3.70
CA HIS A 113 5.47 -6.30 2.94
C HIS A 113 4.30 -5.54 2.28
N LEU A 114 3.64 -4.63 2.99
CA LEU A 114 2.63 -3.75 2.43
C LEU A 114 3.21 -2.90 1.27
N LEU A 115 4.32 -2.22 1.54
CA LEU A 115 4.94 -1.32 0.55
C LEU A 115 5.40 -2.07 -0.70
N GLY A 116 6.01 -3.24 -0.53
CA GLY A 116 6.43 -4.08 -1.65
C GLY A 116 5.24 -4.63 -2.43
N GLY A 117 4.11 -4.95 -1.80
CA GLY A 117 2.84 -5.29 -2.46
C GLY A 117 2.33 -4.12 -3.32
N MET A 118 2.35 -2.88 -2.79
CA MET A 118 1.99 -1.67 -3.54
C MET A 118 2.94 -1.43 -4.72
N VAL A 119 4.25 -1.64 -4.56
CA VAL A 119 5.24 -1.52 -5.65
C VAL A 119 5.02 -2.60 -6.71
N THR A 120 4.73 -3.84 -6.32
CA THR A 120 4.39 -4.94 -7.24
C THR A 120 3.18 -4.57 -8.11
N MET A 121 2.11 -4.09 -7.47
CA MET A 121 0.90 -3.63 -8.15
C MET A 121 1.20 -2.41 -9.06
N GLY A 122 1.99 -1.46 -8.59
CA GLY A 122 2.39 -0.28 -9.36
C GLY A 122 3.19 -0.63 -10.62
N LEU A 123 4.12 -1.58 -10.53
CA LEU A 123 4.85 -2.09 -11.69
C LEU A 123 3.95 -2.84 -12.68
N LEU A 124 3.00 -3.64 -12.19
CA LEU A 124 1.98 -4.27 -13.03
C LEU A 124 1.12 -3.23 -13.75
N ALA A 125 0.70 -2.16 -13.06
CA ALA A 125 -0.05 -1.06 -13.66
C ALA A 125 0.77 -0.36 -14.77
N PHE A 126 2.04 -0.06 -14.51
CA PHE A 126 2.94 0.52 -15.51
C PHE A 126 3.10 -0.39 -16.75
N ILE A 127 3.30 -1.70 -16.57
CA ILE A 127 3.39 -2.67 -17.66
C ILE A 127 2.05 -2.76 -18.42
N ALA A 128 0.92 -2.73 -17.71
CA ALA A 128 -0.41 -2.77 -18.34
C ALA A 128 -0.66 -1.55 -19.22
N PHE A 129 -0.30 -0.35 -18.76
CA PHE A 129 -0.39 0.88 -19.57
C PHE A 129 0.53 0.83 -20.78
N LYS A 130 1.75 0.31 -20.63
CA LYS A 130 2.69 0.11 -21.74
C LYS A 130 2.12 -0.83 -22.81
N HIS A 131 1.54 -1.96 -22.42
CA HIS A 131 0.93 -2.90 -23.34
C HIS A 131 -0.40 -2.41 -23.96
N SER A 132 -1.01 -1.38 -23.38
CA SER A 132 -2.26 -0.81 -23.86
C SER A 132 -2.06 0.35 -24.85
N PHE A 133 -0.82 0.67 -25.21
CA PHE A 133 -0.48 1.80 -26.10
C PHE A 133 -1.13 3.11 -25.67
N VAL A 134 -1.13 3.37 -24.36
CA VAL A 134 -1.66 4.61 -23.80
C VAL A 134 -0.89 5.78 -24.38
N GLN A 135 -1.61 6.76 -24.95
CA GLN A 135 -1.00 7.94 -25.58
C GLN A 135 -0.12 8.71 -24.60
N GLN A 136 1.08 9.05 -25.01
CA GLN A 136 2.04 9.85 -24.28
C GLN A 136 2.20 11.24 -24.91
N ILE A 137 2.57 12.21 -24.09
CA ILE A 137 2.94 13.57 -24.54
C ILE A 137 4.37 13.89 -24.12
N LEU A 138 5.07 14.63 -24.95
CA LEU A 138 6.40 15.15 -24.64
C LEU A 138 6.30 16.31 -23.67
N VAL A 139 7.08 16.24 -22.61
CA VAL A 139 7.14 17.28 -21.58
C VAL A 139 8.59 17.61 -21.22
N SER A 140 8.81 18.74 -20.57
CA SER A 140 10.13 19.08 -20.06
C SER A 140 10.59 18.06 -19.00
N PRO A 141 11.88 17.74 -18.90
CA PRO A 141 12.42 16.88 -17.86
C PRO A 141 12.06 17.36 -16.43
N LYS A 142 11.98 18.69 -16.24
CA LYS A 142 11.58 19.31 -14.97
C LYS A 142 10.14 18.94 -14.61
N LEU A 143 9.20 19.02 -15.54
CA LEU A 143 7.81 18.62 -15.26
C LEU A 143 7.69 17.13 -14.97
N TRP A 144 8.37 16.29 -15.76
CA TRP A 144 8.39 14.85 -15.52
C TRP A 144 8.92 14.53 -14.13
N SER A 145 10.09 15.08 -13.73
CA SER A 145 10.66 14.83 -12.40
C SER A 145 9.80 15.39 -11.27
N THR A 146 9.07 16.50 -11.47
CA THR A 146 8.12 17.00 -10.48
C THR A 146 6.96 16.01 -10.27
N VAL A 147 6.35 15.49 -11.35
CA VAL A 147 5.29 14.48 -11.21
C VAL A 147 5.81 13.18 -10.62
N PHE A 148 7.02 12.76 -10.99
CA PHE A 148 7.68 11.58 -10.39
C PHE A 148 7.96 11.76 -8.91
N PHE A 149 8.40 12.95 -8.47
CA PHE A 149 8.57 13.25 -7.06
C PHE A 149 7.25 13.14 -6.28
N GLY A 150 6.12 13.57 -6.87
CA GLY A 150 4.79 13.36 -6.31
C GLY A 150 4.45 11.87 -6.12
N LEU A 151 4.87 10.99 -7.04
CA LEU A 151 4.74 9.53 -6.86
C LEU A 151 5.56 9.03 -5.66
N VAL A 152 6.79 9.52 -5.51
CA VAL A 152 7.66 9.17 -4.36
C VAL A 152 7.03 9.62 -3.04
N LEU A 153 6.45 10.84 -2.98
CA LEU A 153 5.75 11.33 -1.80
C LEU A 153 4.56 10.44 -1.41
N ILE A 154 3.78 9.94 -2.39
CA ILE A 154 2.71 8.97 -2.13
C ILE A 154 3.28 7.66 -1.59
N GLY A 155 4.41 7.19 -2.12
CA GLY A 155 5.10 6.01 -1.60
C GLY A 155 5.47 6.16 -0.10
N PHE A 156 6.04 7.29 0.30
CA PHE A 156 6.32 7.59 1.71
C PHE A 156 5.04 7.66 2.55
N GLN A 157 3.99 8.29 2.02
CA GLN A 157 2.71 8.38 2.74
C GLN A 157 2.07 7.00 2.97
N ILE A 158 2.16 6.09 1.99
CA ILE A 158 1.76 4.69 2.13
C ILE A 158 2.60 3.99 3.21
N ALA A 159 3.92 4.21 3.23
CA ALA A 159 4.81 3.66 4.25
C ALA A 159 4.43 4.14 5.66
N PHE A 160 4.16 5.44 5.85
CA PHE A 160 3.68 5.97 7.13
C PHE A 160 2.32 5.38 7.53
N GLY A 161 1.40 5.19 6.58
CA GLY A 161 0.13 4.47 6.83
C GLY A 161 0.35 3.02 7.25
N GLY A 162 1.28 2.32 6.62
CA GLY A 162 1.72 0.99 7.01
C GLY A 162 2.32 0.96 8.42
N TRP A 163 3.08 2.00 8.79
CA TRP A 163 3.64 2.14 10.13
C TRP A 163 2.57 2.39 11.19
N VAL A 164 1.54 3.22 10.88
CA VAL A 164 0.35 3.39 11.73
C VAL A 164 -0.36 2.06 11.95
N SER A 165 -0.62 1.31 10.88
CA SER A 165 -1.31 0.03 10.96
C SER A 165 -0.52 -1.01 11.74
N SER A 166 0.77 -1.20 11.42
CA SER A 166 1.60 -2.25 12.04
C SER A 166 1.86 -2.01 13.53
N ASN A 167 1.79 -0.76 14.00
CA ASN A 167 1.96 -0.40 15.41
C ASN A 167 0.64 -0.14 16.14
N TYR A 168 -0.52 -0.46 15.56
CA TYR A 168 -1.84 -0.24 16.17
C TYR A 168 -2.08 1.21 16.62
N ALA A 169 -1.56 2.17 15.85
CA ALA A 169 -1.60 3.58 16.19
C ALA A 169 -2.82 4.33 15.61
N ALA A 170 -3.76 3.63 14.94
CA ALA A 170 -4.85 4.28 14.23
C ALA A 170 -5.88 4.96 15.14
N LEU A 171 -6.12 4.44 16.35
CA LEU A 171 -7.17 4.93 17.28
C LEU A 171 -6.66 5.81 18.42
N VAL A 172 -5.35 6.13 18.45
CA VAL A 172 -4.76 6.91 19.56
C VAL A 172 -5.10 8.41 19.51
N CYS A 173 -5.51 8.90 18.33
CA CYS A 173 -5.96 10.28 18.12
C CYS A 173 -7.44 10.28 17.75
N PRO A 174 -8.36 10.45 18.71
CA PRO A 174 -9.80 10.34 18.49
C PRO A 174 -10.42 11.54 17.78
N ASP A 175 -9.72 12.64 17.69
CA ASP A 175 -10.15 13.93 17.17
C ASP A 175 -9.38 14.31 15.88
N PHE A 176 -9.95 15.22 15.10
CA PHE A 176 -9.39 15.75 13.86
C PHE A 176 -9.79 17.23 13.69
N PRO A 177 -8.87 18.13 13.30
CA PRO A 177 -7.48 17.92 12.87
C PRO A 177 -6.47 17.73 14.02
N THR A 178 -6.88 17.95 15.26
CA THR A 178 -6.10 17.80 16.49
C THR A 178 -5.91 16.33 16.86
N CYS A 179 -5.03 16.08 17.83
CA CYS A 179 -4.92 14.82 18.54
C CYS A 179 -4.93 15.13 20.04
N LEU A 180 -5.92 14.59 20.76
CA LEU A 180 -6.14 14.88 22.18
C LEU A 180 -6.27 16.41 22.47
N GLY A 181 -6.95 17.12 21.59
CA GLY A 181 -7.18 18.56 21.67
C GLY A 181 -6.00 19.44 21.21
N ASN A 182 -4.85 18.86 20.84
CA ASN A 182 -3.65 19.60 20.44
C ASN A 182 -3.28 19.36 18.97
N LEU A 183 -2.89 20.43 18.25
CA LEU A 183 -2.34 20.30 16.88
C LEU A 183 -0.93 19.69 16.89
N PHE A 184 -0.16 19.95 17.93
CA PHE A 184 1.19 19.45 18.16
C PHE A 184 1.25 18.78 19.54
N PRO A 185 0.76 17.53 19.68
CA PRO A 185 0.84 16.80 20.94
C PRO A 185 2.29 16.45 21.28
N ASN A 186 2.53 16.03 22.51
CA ASN A 186 3.84 15.51 22.90
C ASN A 186 4.22 14.31 22.02
N MET A 187 5.46 14.32 21.50
CA MET A 187 5.95 13.32 20.57
C MET A 187 7.15 12.56 21.13
N ASP A 188 7.19 11.26 20.86
CA ASP A 188 8.33 10.37 21.13
C ASP A 188 8.88 9.84 19.81
N TRP A 189 9.98 10.41 19.33
CA TRP A 189 10.61 10.06 18.06
C TRP A 189 11.27 8.69 18.04
N ASN A 190 11.50 8.06 19.23
CA ASN A 190 11.97 6.68 19.30
C ASN A 190 10.94 5.68 18.73
N ALA A 191 9.70 6.10 18.51
CA ALA A 191 8.64 5.34 17.86
C ALA A 191 9.01 4.76 16.47
N PHE A 192 10.03 5.33 15.81
CA PHE A 192 10.51 4.84 14.52
C PHE A 192 11.68 3.85 14.63
N PHE A 193 12.19 3.60 15.83
CA PHE A 193 13.31 2.71 16.10
C PHE A 193 12.86 1.57 17.02
N ILE A 194 12.25 0.54 16.44
CA ILE A 194 11.80 -0.63 17.21
C ILE A 194 12.91 -1.67 17.21
N PRO A 195 13.44 -2.03 18.37
CA PRO A 195 14.42 -3.09 18.47
C PRO A 195 13.82 -4.42 18.06
N TYR A 196 14.59 -5.21 17.30
CA TYR A 196 14.18 -6.56 16.93
C TYR A 196 14.41 -7.51 18.10
N ASP A 197 13.31 -8.07 18.61
CA ASP A 197 13.32 -9.10 19.65
C ASP A 197 12.44 -10.29 19.23
N THR A 198 13.05 -11.46 19.09
CA THR A 198 12.37 -12.70 18.69
C THR A 198 11.43 -13.26 19.75
N SER A 199 11.59 -12.87 21.02
CA SER A 199 10.74 -13.29 22.12
C SER A 199 9.37 -12.60 22.09
N LEU A 200 9.30 -11.39 21.56
CA LEU A 200 8.09 -10.56 21.56
C LEU A 200 7.10 -11.00 20.47
N ASN A 201 5.82 -11.00 20.85
CA ASN A 201 4.71 -10.96 19.89
C ASN A 201 4.29 -9.50 19.69
N TYR A 202 4.28 -9.04 18.44
CA TYR A 202 3.94 -7.66 18.07
C TYR A 202 2.45 -7.47 17.78
N GLU A 203 1.63 -8.53 17.91
CA GLU A 203 0.18 -8.44 17.83
C GLU A 203 -0.36 -7.52 18.92
N GLY A 204 -1.27 -6.61 18.58
CA GLY A 204 -1.79 -5.57 19.49
C GLY A 204 -0.87 -4.37 19.69
N GLY A 205 0.39 -4.43 19.22
CA GLY A 205 1.39 -3.36 19.34
C GLY A 205 2.09 -3.35 20.70
N ILE A 206 3.38 -3.01 20.69
CA ILE A 206 4.23 -2.97 21.91
C ILE A 206 4.59 -1.55 22.33
N LEU A 207 4.30 -0.54 21.50
CA LEU A 207 4.68 0.83 21.75
C LEU A 207 3.76 1.49 22.79
N ASN A 208 4.33 2.39 23.59
CA ASN A 208 3.58 3.23 24.52
C ASN A 208 2.64 4.19 23.76
N HIS A 209 1.73 4.82 24.50
CA HIS A 209 0.72 5.73 23.94
C HIS A 209 1.35 6.92 23.18
N THR A 210 2.36 7.59 23.77
CA THR A 210 3.00 8.76 23.16
C THR A 210 3.72 8.42 21.85
N ALA A 211 4.40 7.27 21.80
CA ALA A 211 5.02 6.77 20.56
C ALA A 211 3.98 6.52 19.46
N ARG A 212 2.84 5.90 19.78
CA ARG A 212 1.74 5.70 18.83
C ARG A 212 1.11 7.01 18.37
N VAL A 213 0.96 8.01 19.27
CA VAL A 213 0.53 9.37 18.91
C VAL A 213 1.49 9.98 17.89
N THR A 214 2.80 9.88 18.12
CA THR A 214 3.82 10.37 17.18
C THR A 214 3.67 9.78 15.79
N ILE A 215 3.55 8.45 15.70
CA ILE A 215 3.37 7.74 14.43
C ILE A 215 2.12 8.23 13.70
N HIS A 216 1.00 8.37 14.42
CA HIS A 216 -0.26 8.83 13.83
C HIS A 216 -0.17 10.27 13.32
N MET A 217 0.43 11.17 14.11
CA MET A 217 0.58 12.58 13.73
C MET A 217 1.52 12.77 12.54
N VAL A 218 2.63 12.03 12.48
CA VAL A 218 3.53 12.05 11.31
C VAL A 218 2.78 11.62 10.03
N HIS A 219 1.94 10.58 10.12
CA HIS A 219 1.09 10.19 9.00
C HIS A 219 0.09 11.29 8.60
N ARG A 220 -0.54 11.99 9.54
CA ARG A 220 -1.43 13.14 9.26
C ARG A 220 -0.69 14.29 8.61
N PHE A 221 0.47 14.70 9.14
CA PHE A 221 1.28 15.78 8.57
C PHE A 221 1.76 15.42 7.16
N GLY A 222 2.14 14.16 6.93
CA GLY A 222 2.46 13.64 5.62
C GLY A 222 1.27 13.73 4.65
N ALA A 223 0.05 13.41 5.11
CA ALA A 223 -1.15 13.54 4.30
C ALA A 223 -1.42 15.00 3.89
N TYR A 224 -1.27 15.95 4.80
CA TYR A 224 -1.41 17.38 4.46
C TYR A 224 -0.35 17.82 3.44
N ALA A 225 0.91 17.40 3.60
CA ALA A 225 1.97 17.72 2.66
C ALA A 225 1.69 17.14 1.26
N VAL A 226 1.22 15.90 1.17
CA VAL A 226 0.81 15.25 -0.09
C VAL A 226 -0.35 16.00 -0.73
N VAL A 227 -1.39 16.36 0.03
CA VAL A 227 -2.56 17.10 -0.49
C VAL A 227 -2.13 18.46 -1.04
N VAL A 228 -1.35 19.24 -0.30
CA VAL A 228 -0.87 20.57 -0.73
C VAL A 228 -0.01 20.43 -1.98
N TYR A 229 0.93 19.49 -1.99
CA TYR A 229 1.80 19.25 -3.15
C TYR A 229 1.01 18.93 -4.41
N TRP A 230 0.11 17.94 -4.33
CA TRP A 230 -0.69 17.52 -5.47
C TRP A 230 -1.70 18.58 -5.90
N PHE A 231 -2.30 19.32 -4.97
CA PHE A 231 -3.18 20.43 -5.30
C PHE A 231 -2.45 21.49 -6.15
N CYS A 232 -1.27 21.95 -5.70
CA CYS A 232 -0.47 22.93 -6.45
C CYS A 232 -0.06 22.40 -7.83
N LEU A 233 0.38 21.13 -7.90
CA LEU A 233 0.79 20.51 -9.15
C LEU A 233 -0.39 20.34 -10.12
N LEU A 234 -1.55 19.92 -9.65
CA LEU A 234 -2.75 19.75 -10.48
C LEU A 234 -3.25 21.08 -11.02
N VAL A 235 -3.24 22.16 -10.21
CA VAL A 235 -3.55 23.51 -10.70
C VAL A 235 -2.60 23.92 -11.82
N PHE A 236 -1.30 23.64 -11.68
CA PHE A 236 -0.33 23.91 -12.75
C PHE A 236 -0.62 23.08 -14.00
N LEU A 237 -0.89 21.77 -13.86
CA LEU A 237 -1.19 20.88 -15.00
C LEU A 237 -2.46 21.31 -15.74
N PHE A 238 -3.52 21.68 -15.03
CA PHE A 238 -4.78 22.12 -15.64
C PHE A 238 -4.62 23.44 -16.43
N ARG A 239 -3.74 24.33 -15.97
CA ARG A 239 -3.41 25.57 -16.69
C ARG A 239 -2.72 25.33 -18.05
N GLN A 240 -2.12 24.15 -18.27
CA GLN A 240 -1.53 23.79 -19.57
C GLN A 240 -2.59 23.55 -20.66
N LYS A 241 -3.87 23.43 -20.30
CA LYS A 241 -5.01 23.22 -21.22
C LYS A 241 -4.87 22.03 -22.18
N GLN A 242 -4.01 21.08 -21.87
CA GLN A 242 -3.83 19.86 -22.66
C GLN A 242 -4.81 18.79 -22.18
N ALA A 243 -5.67 18.29 -23.07
CA ALA A 243 -6.73 17.34 -22.73
C ALA A 243 -6.20 16.08 -22.00
N ILE A 244 -5.04 15.55 -22.42
CA ILE A 244 -4.41 14.38 -21.79
C ILE A 244 -4.03 14.67 -20.31
N LEU A 245 -3.46 15.86 -20.03
CA LEU A 245 -3.10 16.26 -18.67
C LEU A 245 -4.33 16.48 -17.81
N ILE A 246 -5.37 17.08 -18.37
CA ILE A 246 -6.64 17.31 -17.66
C ILE A 246 -7.28 15.98 -17.31
N GLN A 247 -7.43 15.05 -18.27
CA GLN A 247 -8.04 13.74 -18.02
C GLN A 247 -7.28 12.94 -16.94
N ALA A 248 -5.95 12.82 -17.08
CA ALA A 248 -5.14 12.11 -16.10
C ALA A 248 -5.11 12.83 -14.73
N GLY A 249 -5.04 14.16 -14.74
CA GLY A 249 -5.06 14.97 -13.52
C GLY A 249 -6.39 14.89 -12.77
N VAL A 250 -7.53 14.82 -13.46
CA VAL A 250 -8.85 14.63 -12.84
C VAL A 250 -8.93 13.28 -12.13
N LEU A 251 -8.38 12.22 -12.71
CA LEU A 251 -8.32 10.91 -12.03
C LEU A 251 -7.51 10.98 -10.74
N VAL A 252 -6.35 11.67 -10.76
CA VAL A 252 -5.54 11.86 -9.55
C VAL A 252 -6.29 12.70 -8.52
N LEU A 253 -6.96 13.79 -8.94
CA LEU A 253 -7.73 14.65 -8.05
C LEU A 253 -8.86 13.89 -7.35
N MET A 254 -9.65 13.12 -8.11
CA MET A 254 -10.74 12.34 -7.55
C MET A 254 -10.23 11.28 -6.56
N ALA A 255 -9.16 10.56 -6.93
CA ALA A 255 -8.55 9.57 -6.05
C ALA A 255 -7.96 10.20 -4.78
N LEU A 256 -7.35 11.39 -4.88
CA LEU A 256 -6.78 12.11 -3.75
C LEU A 256 -7.88 12.58 -2.78
N ILE A 257 -8.95 13.19 -3.30
CA ILE A 257 -10.10 13.61 -2.48
C ILE A 257 -10.72 12.40 -1.78
N PHE A 258 -10.98 11.34 -2.52
CA PHE A 258 -11.56 10.11 -1.97
C PHE A 258 -10.68 9.53 -0.85
N GLN A 259 -9.37 9.42 -1.09
CA GLN A 259 -8.41 8.90 -0.11
C GLN A 259 -8.33 9.76 1.15
N PHE A 260 -8.33 11.08 1.00
CA PHE A 260 -8.29 12.00 2.13
C PHE A 260 -9.58 11.90 2.96
N LEU A 261 -10.74 11.88 2.32
CA LEU A 261 -12.04 11.73 2.99
C LEU A 261 -12.13 10.41 3.76
N LEU A 262 -11.69 9.29 3.18
CA LEU A 262 -11.64 8.01 3.87
C LEU A 262 -10.73 8.07 5.12
N GLY A 263 -9.59 8.78 5.04
CA GLY A 263 -8.71 8.98 6.19
C GLY A 263 -9.38 9.76 7.31
N VAL A 264 -10.07 10.84 6.99
CA VAL A 264 -10.82 11.66 7.96
C VAL A 264 -11.99 10.88 8.55
N LEU A 265 -12.75 10.16 7.73
CA LEU A 265 -13.88 9.34 8.17
C LEU A 265 -13.43 8.22 9.13
N ASN A 266 -12.28 7.58 8.88
CA ASN A 266 -11.73 6.58 9.81
C ASN A 266 -11.52 7.12 11.22
N VAL A 267 -11.14 8.40 11.36
CA VAL A 267 -10.99 9.03 12.68
C VAL A 267 -12.36 9.25 13.33
N PHE A 268 -13.27 9.92 12.63
CA PHE A 268 -14.60 10.27 13.20
C PHE A 268 -15.46 9.06 13.53
N THR A 269 -15.37 7.99 12.73
CA THR A 269 -16.17 6.79 12.91
C THR A 269 -15.46 5.70 13.73
N LYS A 270 -14.28 6.00 14.29
CA LYS A 270 -13.48 5.08 15.13
C LYS A 270 -13.06 3.81 14.41
N LEU A 271 -12.59 3.96 13.15
CA LEU A 271 -11.96 2.89 12.35
C LEU A 271 -12.88 1.69 12.06
N PRO A 272 -14.09 1.85 11.49
CA PRO A 272 -14.87 0.70 11.08
C PRO A 272 -14.11 -0.11 10.03
N LEU A 273 -14.16 -1.43 10.13
CA LEU A 273 -13.40 -2.35 9.28
C LEU A 273 -13.53 -2.03 7.78
N PHE A 274 -14.76 -1.79 7.31
CA PHE A 274 -15.02 -1.45 5.91
C PHE A 274 -14.30 -0.18 5.46
N LEU A 275 -14.36 0.90 6.25
CA LEU A 275 -13.70 2.17 5.91
C LEU A 275 -12.18 2.05 5.98
N ALA A 276 -11.65 1.29 6.94
CA ALA A 276 -10.21 1.06 7.06
C ALA A 276 -9.66 0.26 5.87
N VAL A 277 -10.37 -0.79 5.43
CA VAL A 277 -10.04 -1.54 4.20
C VAL A 277 -10.19 -0.67 2.96
N ALA A 278 -11.26 0.12 2.86
CA ALA A 278 -11.48 1.06 1.76
C ALA A 278 -10.38 2.13 1.68
N HIS A 279 -9.85 2.60 2.83
CA HIS A 279 -8.73 3.54 2.86
C HIS A 279 -7.44 2.93 2.26
N ASN A 280 -7.17 1.66 2.52
CA ASN A 280 -6.05 0.94 1.87
C ASN A 280 -6.29 0.78 0.36
N ALA A 281 -7.51 0.40 -0.05
CA ALA A 281 -7.89 0.30 -1.46
C ALA A 281 -7.81 1.67 -2.18
N GLY A 282 -8.22 2.75 -1.52
CA GLY A 282 -8.11 4.11 -2.03
C GLY A 282 -6.66 4.54 -2.25
N ALA A 283 -5.75 4.19 -1.34
CA ALA A 283 -4.31 4.42 -1.51
C ALA A 283 -3.75 3.69 -2.73
N ALA A 284 -4.20 2.44 -2.96
CA ALA A 284 -3.84 1.66 -4.15
C ALA A 284 -4.35 2.31 -5.44
N LEU A 285 -5.60 2.80 -5.47
CA LEU A 285 -6.17 3.51 -6.62
C LEU A 285 -5.47 4.85 -6.88
N LEU A 286 -5.14 5.60 -5.83
CA LEU A 286 -4.36 6.84 -5.94
C LEU A 286 -2.98 6.56 -6.54
N LEU A 287 -2.29 5.51 -6.06
CA LEU A 287 -1.01 5.09 -6.60
C LEU A 287 -1.11 4.75 -8.10
N ILE A 288 -2.11 3.96 -8.52
CA ILE A 288 -2.34 3.60 -9.92
C ILE A 288 -2.63 4.85 -10.76
N SER A 289 -3.45 5.79 -10.27
CA SER A 289 -3.78 7.02 -11.01
C SER A 289 -2.57 7.92 -11.22
N VAL A 290 -1.69 8.01 -10.23
CA VAL A 290 -0.43 8.78 -10.35
C VAL A 290 0.57 8.08 -11.26
N ILE A 291 0.67 6.76 -11.22
CA ILE A 291 1.47 5.99 -12.19
C ILE A 291 0.94 6.19 -13.61
N HIS A 292 -0.39 6.21 -13.80
CA HIS A 292 -1.00 6.52 -15.09
C HIS A 292 -0.61 7.92 -15.58
N LEU A 293 -0.70 8.94 -14.74
CA LEU A 293 -0.25 10.30 -15.09
C LEU A 293 1.24 10.31 -15.45
N ASN A 294 2.11 9.69 -14.63
CA ASN A 294 3.54 9.58 -14.93
C ASN A 294 3.82 8.89 -16.27
N TYR A 295 3.07 7.82 -16.57
CA TYR A 295 3.21 7.10 -17.85
C TYR A 295 2.81 7.95 -19.06
N ARG A 296 1.80 8.83 -18.92
CA ARG A 296 1.39 9.78 -19.96
C ARG A 296 2.47 10.80 -20.32
N LEU A 297 3.41 11.07 -19.39
CA LEU A 297 4.47 12.03 -19.56
C LEU A 297 5.74 11.34 -20.08
N ASN A 298 6.23 11.78 -21.24
CA ASN A 298 7.48 11.27 -21.80
C ASN A 298 8.51 12.43 -21.83
N SER A 299 9.60 12.27 -21.07
CA SER A 299 10.71 13.22 -21.09
C SER A 299 11.83 12.61 -21.93
N ARG A 300 11.78 12.73 -23.27
CA ARG A 300 12.98 12.48 -24.06
C ARG A 300 13.95 13.66 -23.83
N LYS A 301 15.20 13.35 -23.42
CA LYS A 301 16.28 14.32 -23.54
C LYS A 301 16.43 14.61 -25.04
N THR A 302 16.09 15.85 -25.44
CA THR A 302 16.55 16.42 -26.69
C THR A 302 18.05 16.63 -26.63
#